data_3c3f35afbdd961a0c1e2124d4088bd1c
#
_entry.id   3c3f35afbdd961a0c1e2124d4088bd1c
#
_cell.length_a   1.000
_cell.length_b   1.000
_cell.length_c   1.000
_cell.angle_alpha   90.00
_cell.angle_beta   90.00
_cell.angle_gamma   90.00
#
_symmetry.space_group_name_H-M   'P 1'
#
loop_
_entity.id
_entity.type
_entity.pdbx_description
1 polymer ?
#
loop_
_entity_poly.entity_id
_entity_poly.type
_entity_poly.pdbx_seq_one_letter_code
_entity_poly.pdbx_strand_id
1 'polypeptide(L)'
;MTVVPPPAEGAVALHRRSIDYQAYPDGDDLVVVGHLTASRPWADGTAAVATVHDMELRVKIRTDDLTILGATAVMHTFPHTECPGIESAFAGLVGLSVVRGYTREVQARFGGPRGCTHLEHLARSLGPVVIQAVTSRRALAVSRGESEDLLAGGGGTGSPWARDSCHIWAEGGIADQKLTAGWRPGTGPYPSPALVTFLDRDHSA
;
A
#
# COMPACT_ATOMS: atom_id res chain seq x y z
N MET A 1 24.68 14.21 -11.93
CA MET A 1 23.57 14.06 -10.97
C MET A 1 23.97 14.74 -9.68
N THR A 2 23.16 15.67 -9.18
CA THR A 2 23.42 16.29 -7.86
C THR A 2 22.96 15.31 -6.79
N VAL A 3 23.89 14.88 -5.95
CA VAL A 3 23.57 14.02 -4.79
C VAL A 3 23.14 14.93 -3.65
N VAL A 4 21.94 14.67 -3.08
CA VAL A 4 21.47 15.35 -1.87
C VAL A 4 22.15 14.68 -0.69
N PRO A 5 22.97 15.41 0.11
CA PRO A 5 23.60 14.83 1.28
C PRO A 5 22.57 14.53 2.38
N PRO A 6 22.88 13.63 3.32
CA PRO A 6 22.06 13.46 4.51
C PRO A 6 22.05 14.73 5.37
N PRO A 7 21.04 14.90 6.25
CA PRO A 7 21.05 16.00 7.22
C PRO A 7 22.35 16.03 8.03
N ALA A 8 22.80 17.23 8.38
CA ALA A 8 23.97 17.39 9.24
C ALA A 8 23.74 16.72 10.60
N GLU A 9 24.85 16.28 11.25
CA GLU A 9 24.79 15.74 12.60
C GLU A 9 24.22 16.81 13.56
N GLY A 10 23.28 16.43 14.39
CA GLY A 10 22.57 17.34 15.30
C GLY A 10 21.49 18.20 14.66
N ALA A 11 21.20 18.02 13.36
CA ALA A 11 20.12 18.74 12.71
C ALA A 11 18.76 18.39 13.34
N VAL A 12 17.95 19.42 13.62
CA VAL A 12 16.64 19.27 14.23
C VAL A 12 15.60 19.04 13.14
N ALA A 13 14.86 17.92 13.24
CA ALA A 13 13.76 17.64 12.34
C ALA A 13 12.60 18.61 12.60
N LEU A 14 12.20 19.37 11.58
CA LEU A 14 11.13 20.37 11.69
C LEU A 14 9.74 19.73 11.68
N HIS A 15 9.59 18.64 10.95
CA HIS A 15 8.33 17.93 10.77
C HIS A 15 8.58 16.45 10.52
N ARG A 16 7.77 15.59 11.14
CA ARG A 16 7.73 14.15 10.86
C ARG A 16 6.34 13.79 10.38
N ARG A 17 6.27 13.03 9.31
CA ARG A 17 5.04 12.39 8.85
C ARG A 17 5.29 10.89 8.71
N SER A 18 4.45 10.10 9.36
CA SER A 18 4.46 8.64 9.26
C SER A 18 3.15 8.16 8.66
N ILE A 19 3.22 7.15 7.82
CA ILE A 19 2.06 6.45 7.28
C ILE A 19 2.31 4.98 7.49
N ASP A 20 1.38 4.32 8.15
CA ASP A 20 1.37 2.89 8.39
C ASP A 20 0.10 2.27 7.81
N TYR A 21 0.21 1.07 7.27
CA TYR A 21 -0.93 0.30 6.81
C TYR A 21 -0.83 -1.12 7.34
N GLN A 22 -1.95 -1.61 7.81
CA GLN A 22 -2.10 -2.99 8.21
C GLN A 22 -3.30 -3.60 7.49
N ALA A 23 -3.14 -4.82 6.99
CA ALA A 23 -4.20 -5.53 6.29
C ALA A 23 -4.53 -6.84 7.01
N TYR A 24 -5.80 -7.10 7.17
CA TYR A 24 -6.34 -8.26 7.89
C TYR A 24 -7.31 -9.02 7.01
N PRO A 25 -7.33 -10.36 7.06
CA PRO A 25 -8.40 -11.14 6.43
C PRO A 25 -9.72 -10.92 7.16
N ASP A 26 -10.81 -10.84 6.41
CA ASP A 26 -12.19 -10.75 6.91
C ASP A 26 -13.09 -11.65 6.05
N GLY A 27 -13.14 -12.94 6.38
CA GLY A 27 -13.71 -13.96 5.51
C GLY A 27 -12.97 -14.02 4.18
N ASP A 28 -13.69 -13.86 3.08
CA ASP A 28 -13.10 -13.80 1.71
C ASP A 28 -12.57 -12.41 1.35
N ASP A 29 -12.89 -11.40 2.13
CA ASP A 29 -12.49 -10.02 1.94
C ASP A 29 -11.21 -9.66 2.72
N LEU A 30 -10.81 -8.40 2.60
CA LEU A 30 -9.75 -7.78 3.41
C LEU A 30 -10.29 -6.55 4.12
N VAL A 31 -9.82 -6.32 5.35
CA VAL A 31 -9.89 -5.01 6.02
C VAL A 31 -8.48 -4.42 6.02
N VAL A 32 -8.36 -3.22 5.50
CA VAL A 32 -7.11 -2.44 5.53
C VAL A 32 -7.31 -1.22 6.41
N VAL A 33 -6.40 -1.04 7.35
CA VAL A 33 -6.34 0.12 8.25
C VAL A 33 -5.12 0.92 7.88
N GLY A 34 -5.32 2.16 7.43
CA GLY A 34 -4.26 3.14 7.19
C GLY A 34 -4.25 4.15 8.33
N HIS A 35 -3.07 4.43 8.86
CA HIS A 35 -2.85 5.38 9.93
C HIS A 35 -1.80 6.41 9.50
N LEU A 36 -2.11 7.69 9.66
CA LEU A 36 -1.21 8.79 9.36
C LEU A 36 -1.05 9.66 10.59
N THR A 37 0.20 9.82 11.01
CA THR A 37 0.57 10.80 12.04
C THR A 37 1.47 11.88 11.46
N ALA A 38 1.25 13.12 11.87
CA ALA A 38 2.12 14.25 11.57
C ALA A 38 2.45 15.00 12.85
N SER A 39 3.73 15.20 13.11
CA SER A 39 4.24 15.77 14.36
C SER A 39 5.36 16.78 14.15
N ARG A 40 5.62 17.57 15.19
CA ARG A 40 6.75 18.50 15.32
C ARG A 40 7.74 17.93 16.31
N PRO A 41 8.81 17.21 15.85
CA PRO A 41 9.76 16.53 16.75
C PRO A 41 10.53 17.47 17.70
N TRP A 42 10.61 18.75 17.34
CA TRP A 42 11.28 19.79 18.15
C TRP A 42 10.40 20.33 19.28
N ALA A 43 9.10 20.05 19.27
CA ALA A 43 8.19 20.55 20.31
C ALA A 43 8.30 19.67 21.56
N ASP A 44 8.65 20.26 22.67
CA ASP A 44 8.86 19.60 23.97
C ASP A 44 7.56 19.37 24.78
N GLY A 45 6.41 19.63 24.17
CA GLY A 45 5.10 19.40 24.80
C GLY A 45 4.52 20.58 25.58
N THR A 46 5.24 21.71 25.73
CA THR A 46 4.75 22.84 26.53
C THR A 46 4.04 23.93 25.75
N ALA A 47 4.43 24.23 24.52
CA ALA A 47 3.91 25.35 23.75
C ALA A 47 3.38 24.97 22.36
N ALA A 48 3.74 23.83 21.82
CA ALA A 48 3.28 23.36 20.53
C ALA A 48 2.90 21.88 20.66
N VAL A 49 1.72 21.53 20.17
CA VAL A 49 1.26 20.14 20.13
C VAL A 49 2.26 19.33 19.30
N ALA A 50 2.95 18.36 19.92
CA ALA A 50 3.93 17.52 19.24
C ALA A 50 3.26 16.77 18.08
N THR A 51 2.11 16.16 18.31
CA THR A 51 1.25 15.58 17.26
C THR A 51 0.24 16.61 16.80
N VAL A 52 0.26 16.96 15.53
CA VAL A 52 -0.63 17.95 14.91
C VAL A 52 -1.79 17.25 14.21
N HIS A 53 -1.52 16.11 13.61
CA HIS A 53 -2.52 15.29 12.93
C HIS A 53 -2.33 13.83 13.31
N ASP A 54 -3.45 13.17 13.58
CA ASP A 54 -3.54 11.74 13.81
C ASP A 54 -4.85 11.26 13.18
N MET A 55 -4.72 10.54 12.07
CA MET A 55 -5.82 10.18 11.18
C MET A 55 -5.82 8.69 10.89
N GLU A 56 -7.00 8.12 10.85
CA GLU A 56 -7.21 6.72 10.50
C GLU A 56 -8.19 6.59 9.32
N LEU A 57 -7.89 5.69 8.40
CA LEU A 57 -8.81 5.29 7.33
C LEU A 57 -8.92 3.76 7.33
N ARG A 58 -10.12 3.26 7.58
CA ARG A 58 -10.44 1.83 7.48
C ARG A 58 -11.23 1.58 6.21
N VAL A 59 -10.83 0.57 5.45
CA VAL A 59 -11.55 0.14 4.25
C VAL A 59 -11.73 -1.37 4.24
N LYS A 60 -12.92 -1.81 3.85
CA LYS A 60 -13.21 -3.21 3.53
C LYS A 60 -13.14 -3.39 2.01
N ILE A 61 -12.43 -4.42 1.55
CA ILE A 61 -12.12 -4.61 0.14
C ILE A 61 -12.45 -6.05 -0.27
N ARG A 62 -13.23 -6.21 -1.32
CA ARG A 62 -13.47 -7.50 -1.97
C ARG A 62 -12.20 -7.96 -2.69
N THR A 63 -11.77 -9.20 -2.45
CA THR A 63 -10.49 -9.69 -3.02
C THR A 63 -10.56 -10.07 -4.49
N ASP A 64 -11.76 -10.34 -5.04
CA ASP A 64 -11.92 -10.79 -6.43
C ASP A 64 -11.63 -9.69 -7.46
N ASP A 65 -12.12 -8.47 -7.19
CA ASP A 65 -12.06 -7.34 -8.12
C ASP A 65 -11.42 -6.08 -7.50
N LEU A 66 -11.00 -6.19 -6.25
CA LEU A 66 -10.39 -5.13 -5.43
C LEU A 66 -11.29 -3.90 -5.29
N THR A 67 -12.61 -4.12 -5.24
CA THR A 67 -13.60 -3.07 -5.01
C THR A 67 -13.76 -2.79 -3.53
N ILE A 68 -13.80 -1.51 -3.16
CA ILE A 68 -14.07 -1.04 -1.80
C ILE A 68 -15.54 -1.27 -1.46
N LEU A 69 -15.83 -2.07 -0.44
CA LEU A 69 -17.16 -2.38 0.06
C LEU A 69 -17.61 -1.48 1.20
N GLY A 70 -16.66 -0.93 1.94
CA GLY A 70 -16.91 -0.03 3.07
C GLY A 70 -15.70 0.86 3.31
N ALA A 71 -15.94 2.07 3.81
CA ALA A 71 -14.88 3.00 4.18
C ALA A 71 -15.32 3.84 5.40
N THR A 72 -14.40 4.02 6.35
CA THR A 72 -14.59 4.87 7.53
C THR A 72 -13.32 5.65 7.77
N ALA A 73 -13.43 6.97 7.90
CA ALA A 73 -12.35 7.86 8.29
C ALA A 73 -12.59 8.36 9.72
N VAL A 74 -11.50 8.49 10.48
CA VAL A 74 -11.51 9.01 11.85
C VAL A 74 -10.33 9.97 12.04
N MET A 75 -10.56 11.09 12.69
CA MET A 75 -9.52 12.04 13.08
C MET A 75 -9.37 12.05 14.59
N HIS A 76 -8.24 11.53 15.09
CA HIS A 76 -7.94 11.48 16.53
C HIS A 76 -7.31 12.77 17.03
N THR A 77 -6.46 13.41 16.21
CA THR A 77 -5.85 14.73 16.48
C THR A 77 -5.90 15.58 15.23
N PHE A 78 -6.35 16.83 15.39
CA PHE A 78 -6.57 17.77 14.29
C PHE A 78 -6.39 19.21 14.77
N PRO A 79 -5.94 20.15 13.90
CA PRO A 79 -5.63 21.52 14.30
C PRO A 79 -6.85 22.45 14.40
N HIS A 80 -7.99 22.10 13.79
CA HIS A 80 -9.22 22.90 13.79
C HIS A 80 -10.41 22.05 14.19
N THR A 81 -11.29 22.58 15.03
CA THR A 81 -12.50 21.89 15.54
C THR A 81 -13.45 21.42 14.43
N GLU A 82 -13.38 22.06 13.26
CA GLU A 82 -14.20 21.75 12.09
C GLU A 82 -13.65 20.60 11.24
N CYS A 83 -12.39 20.18 11.45
CA CYS A 83 -11.76 19.15 10.64
C CYS A 83 -12.57 17.83 10.57
N PRO A 84 -13.13 17.29 11.67
CA PRO A 84 -13.89 16.05 11.63
C PRO A 84 -15.15 16.11 10.74
N GLY A 85 -15.65 17.28 10.41
CA GLY A 85 -16.80 17.44 9.52
C GLY A 85 -16.63 16.81 8.14
N ILE A 86 -15.39 16.53 7.70
CA ILE A 86 -15.11 15.89 6.41
C ILE A 86 -15.05 14.36 6.46
N GLU A 87 -15.02 13.74 7.65
CA GLU A 87 -14.83 12.28 7.79
C GLU A 87 -15.86 11.49 6.99
N SER A 88 -17.14 11.87 7.10
CA SER A 88 -18.25 11.20 6.42
C SER A 88 -18.15 11.21 4.90
N ALA A 89 -17.46 12.20 4.30
CA ALA A 89 -17.28 12.28 2.86
C ALA A 89 -16.47 11.09 2.32
N PHE A 90 -15.58 10.49 3.13
CA PHE A 90 -14.74 9.36 2.72
C PHE A 90 -15.53 8.05 2.54
N ALA A 91 -16.79 7.97 2.98
CA ALA A 91 -17.69 6.90 2.55
C ALA A 91 -17.87 6.86 1.01
N GLY A 92 -17.63 7.97 0.32
CA GLY A 92 -17.58 8.04 -1.14
C GLY A 92 -16.47 7.23 -1.82
N LEU A 93 -15.57 6.58 -1.06
CA LEU A 93 -14.63 5.59 -1.59
C LEU A 93 -15.34 4.28 -2.00
N VAL A 94 -16.49 3.97 -1.41
CA VAL A 94 -17.24 2.74 -1.69
C VAL A 94 -17.59 2.65 -3.17
N GLY A 95 -17.39 1.48 -3.75
CA GLY A 95 -17.60 1.19 -5.17
C GLY A 95 -16.39 1.47 -6.06
N LEU A 96 -15.33 2.12 -5.57
CA LEU A 96 -14.09 2.27 -6.33
C LEU A 96 -13.28 0.97 -6.31
N SER A 97 -12.68 0.61 -7.44
CA SER A 97 -11.64 -0.40 -7.51
C SER A 97 -10.29 0.25 -7.22
N VAL A 98 -9.49 -0.32 -6.30
CA VAL A 98 -8.18 0.25 -5.91
C VAL A 98 -7.09 0.11 -6.98
N VAL A 99 -7.37 -0.51 -8.12
CA VAL A 99 -6.40 -0.73 -9.22
C VAL A 99 -6.70 0.08 -10.48
N ARG A 100 -7.97 0.31 -10.82
CA ARG A 100 -8.33 0.94 -12.10
C ARG A 100 -8.65 2.42 -11.93
N GLY A 101 -7.71 3.29 -12.33
CA GLY A 101 -7.90 4.74 -12.27
C GLY A 101 -8.09 5.30 -10.86
N TYR A 102 -7.81 4.50 -9.84
CA TYR A 102 -8.12 4.77 -8.44
C TYR A 102 -7.57 6.12 -7.96
N THR A 103 -6.28 6.36 -8.17
CA THR A 103 -5.62 7.61 -7.74
C THR A 103 -6.31 8.84 -8.32
N ARG A 104 -6.73 8.78 -9.60
CA ARG A 104 -7.43 9.87 -10.26
C ARG A 104 -8.82 10.09 -9.64
N GLU A 105 -9.56 9.01 -9.37
CA GLU A 105 -10.88 9.09 -8.74
C GLU A 105 -10.81 9.65 -7.31
N VAL A 106 -9.82 9.20 -6.52
CA VAL A 106 -9.59 9.73 -5.17
C VAL A 106 -9.28 11.22 -5.24
N GLN A 107 -8.38 11.64 -6.13
CA GLN A 107 -8.04 13.05 -6.30
C GLN A 107 -9.23 13.89 -6.79
N ALA A 108 -10.04 13.36 -7.69
CA ALA A 108 -11.23 14.05 -8.19
C ALA A 108 -12.28 14.25 -7.09
N ARG A 109 -12.47 13.29 -6.19
CA ARG A 109 -13.50 13.33 -5.13
C ARG A 109 -13.04 14.10 -3.89
N PHE A 110 -11.79 13.90 -3.47
CA PHE A 110 -11.29 14.33 -2.16
C PHE A 110 -10.11 15.30 -2.24
N GLY A 111 -9.65 15.68 -3.44
CA GLY A 111 -8.55 16.61 -3.61
C GLY A 111 -8.93 18.07 -3.35
N GLY A 112 -7.98 18.84 -2.81
CA GLY A 112 -8.16 20.26 -2.49
C GLY A 112 -9.27 20.50 -1.47
N PRO A 113 -10.12 21.54 -1.67
CA PRO A 113 -11.16 21.90 -0.70
C PRO A 113 -12.33 20.90 -0.58
N ARG A 114 -12.34 19.83 -1.38
CA ARG A 114 -13.35 18.77 -1.31
C ARG A 114 -13.06 17.70 -0.27
N GLY A 115 -11.86 17.72 0.34
CA GLY A 115 -11.46 16.71 1.31
C GLY A 115 -10.37 17.22 2.25
N CYS A 116 -9.78 16.30 2.99
CA CYS A 116 -8.64 16.54 3.85
C CYS A 116 -7.37 15.99 3.19
N THR A 117 -6.32 16.79 3.05
CA THR A 117 -5.04 16.38 2.45
C THR A 117 -4.44 15.14 3.10
N HIS A 118 -4.64 14.92 4.40
CA HIS A 118 -4.10 13.77 5.13
C HIS A 118 -4.89 12.50 4.83
N LEU A 119 -6.22 12.54 4.93
CA LEU A 119 -7.10 11.42 4.59
C LEU A 119 -7.08 11.10 3.10
N GLU A 120 -6.97 12.11 2.22
CA GLU A 120 -6.79 11.91 0.77
C GLU A 120 -5.49 11.16 0.50
N HIS A 121 -4.41 11.50 1.20
CA HIS A 121 -3.14 10.80 1.05
C HIS A 121 -3.24 9.33 1.51
N LEU A 122 -3.90 9.05 2.64
CA LEU A 122 -4.19 7.67 3.05
C LEU A 122 -5.02 6.94 1.99
N ALA A 123 -6.12 7.55 1.52
CA ALA A 123 -6.94 6.92 0.49
C ALA A 123 -6.11 6.61 -0.77
N ARG A 124 -5.37 7.58 -1.29
CA ARG A 124 -4.61 7.47 -2.55
C ARG A 124 -3.53 6.40 -2.52
N SER A 125 -2.96 6.11 -1.35
CA SER A 125 -1.86 5.15 -1.19
C SER A 125 -2.32 3.71 -0.96
N LEU A 126 -3.62 3.41 -0.97
CA LEU A 126 -4.16 2.07 -0.69
C LEU A 126 -3.80 1.02 -1.75
N GLY A 127 -3.74 1.38 -3.03
CA GLY A 127 -3.59 0.42 -4.12
C GLY A 127 -2.42 -0.56 -3.93
N PRO A 128 -1.18 -0.09 -3.77
CA PRO A 128 -0.02 -0.98 -3.55
C PRO A 128 -0.16 -1.85 -2.29
N VAL A 129 -0.75 -1.31 -1.22
CA VAL A 129 -0.95 -2.04 0.04
C VAL A 129 -1.90 -3.23 -0.17
N VAL A 130 -3.03 -3.00 -0.85
CA VAL A 130 -4.04 -4.03 -1.12
C VAL A 130 -3.47 -5.14 -2.00
N ILE A 131 -2.74 -4.78 -3.06
CA ILE A 131 -2.09 -5.77 -3.95
C ILE A 131 -1.13 -6.65 -3.15
N GLN A 132 -0.31 -6.05 -2.28
CA GLN A 132 0.62 -6.79 -1.42
C GLN A 132 -0.13 -7.65 -0.38
N ALA A 133 -1.23 -7.16 0.19
CA ALA A 133 -2.04 -7.89 1.16
C ALA A 133 -2.69 -9.15 0.54
N VAL A 134 -3.21 -9.06 -0.69
CA VAL A 134 -3.74 -10.23 -1.41
C VAL A 134 -2.64 -11.27 -1.65
N THR A 135 -1.45 -10.83 -2.05
CA THR A 135 -0.30 -11.73 -2.23
C THR A 135 0.13 -12.37 -0.90
N SER A 136 0.20 -11.59 0.17
CA SER A 136 0.55 -12.07 1.50
C SER A 136 -0.46 -13.06 2.06
N ARG A 137 -1.77 -12.84 1.81
CA ARG A 137 -2.83 -13.79 2.20
C ARG A 137 -2.62 -15.16 1.56
N ARG A 138 -2.28 -15.19 0.25
CA ARG A 138 -1.96 -16.43 -0.45
C ARG A 138 -0.72 -17.11 0.13
N ALA A 139 0.34 -16.34 0.37
CA ALA A 139 1.56 -16.85 0.98
C ALA A 139 1.30 -17.45 2.37
N LEU A 140 0.42 -16.82 3.16
CA LEU A 140 0.01 -17.34 4.47
C LEU A 140 -0.75 -18.67 4.33
N ALA A 141 -1.70 -18.77 3.40
CA ALA A 141 -2.42 -20.02 3.15
C ALA A 141 -1.49 -21.16 2.76
N VAL A 142 -0.50 -20.89 1.88
CA VAL A 142 0.53 -21.88 1.52
C VAL A 142 1.38 -22.27 2.74
N SER A 143 1.81 -21.31 3.54
CA SER A 143 2.62 -21.58 4.75
C SER A 143 1.90 -22.43 5.79
N ARG A 144 0.57 -22.44 5.76
CA ARG A 144 -0.29 -23.24 6.64
C ARG A 144 -0.71 -24.58 6.02
N GLY A 145 -0.30 -24.87 4.78
CA GLY A 145 -0.74 -26.06 4.04
C GLY A 145 -2.21 -26.02 3.59
N GLU A 146 -2.83 -24.85 3.60
CA GLU A 146 -4.23 -24.64 3.18
C GLU A 146 -4.35 -24.49 1.65
N SER A 147 -3.23 -24.25 0.97
CA SER A 147 -3.13 -24.14 -0.49
C SER A 147 -1.74 -24.58 -0.95
N GLU A 148 -1.65 -25.20 -2.12
CA GLU A 148 -0.38 -25.60 -2.74
C GLU A 148 0.11 -24.55 -3.77
N ASP A 149 -0.73 -23.59 -4.19
CA ASP A 149 -0.42 -22.67 -5.28
C ASP A 149 -0.49 -21.21 -4.87
N LEU A 150 0.69 -20.58 -4.76
CA LEU A 150 0.82 -19.13 -4.58
C LEU A 150 0.25 -18.31 -5.74
N LEU A 151 0.07 -18.91 -6.90
CA LEU A 151 -0.44 -18.28 -8.11
C LEU A 151 -1.90 -18.63 -8.40
N ALA A 152 -2.54 -19.46 -7.56
CA ALA A 152 -3.93 -19.84 -7.73
C ALA A 152 -4.83 -18.61 -7.91
N GLY A 153 -5.61 -18.59 -8.98
CA GLY A 153 -6.48 -17.46 -9.35
C GLY A 153 -5.79 -16.30 -10.11
N GLY A 154 -4.48 -16.43 -10.43
CA GLY A 154 -3.72 -15.40 -11.16
C GLY A 154 -3.17 -15.80 -12.52
N GLY A 155 -3.66 -16.89 -13.14
CA GLY A 155 -3.31 -17.21 -14.53
C GLY A 155 -1.84 -17.53 -14.80
N GLY A 156 -1.10 -18.10 -13.85
CA GLY A 156 0.27 -18.62 -14.08
C GLY A 156 1.39 -17.57 -14.23
N THR A 157 1.08 -16.32 -14.41
CA THR A 157 2.04 -15.22 -14.72
C THR A 157 2.19 -14.19 -13.60
N GLY A 158 1.91 -14.55 -12.35
CA GLY A 158 1.87 -13.61 -11.22
C GLY A 158 0.49 -12.95 -11.05
N SER A 159 0.37 -12.05 -10.06
CA SER A 159 -0.87 -11.33 -9.85
C SER A 159 -1.16 -10.43 -11.08
N PRO A 160 -2.36 -10.51 -11.70
CA PRO A 160 -2.70 -9.68 -12.84
C PRO A 160 -2.66 -8.17 -12.53
N TRP A 161 -2.71 -7.83 -11.23
CA TRP A 161 -2.63 -6.44 -10.77
C TRP A 161 -1.19 -5.96 -10.53
N ALA A 162 -0.20 -6.87 -10.55
CA ALA A 162 1.21 -6.51 -10.43
C ALA A 162 1.79 -6.03 -11.77
N ARG A 163 1.22 -6.44 -12.92
CA ARG A 163 1.71 -6.05 -14.24
C ARG A 163 1.69 -4.52 -14.38
N ASP A 164 2.79 -3.95 -14.85
CA ASP A 164 3.02 -2.52 -15.02
C ASP A 164 2.92 -1.68 -13.73
N SER A 165 2.95 -2.33 -12.55
CA SER A 165 2.93 -1.63 -11.26
C SER A 165 4.27 -1.00 -10.90
N CYS A 166 5.39 -1.52 -11.40
CA CYS A 166 6.74 -0.96 -11.24
C CYS A 166 7.69 -1.49 -12.33
N HIS A 167 8.91 -0.94 -12.38
CA HIS A 167 9.93 -1.29 -13.39
C HIS A 167 10.29 -2.79 -13.43
N ILE A 168 10.18 -3.51 -12.31
CA ILE A 168 10.43 -4.96 -12.27
C ILE A 168 9.27 -5.73 -12.89
N TRP A 169 8.03 -5.28 -12.68
CA TRP A 169 6.80 -5.89 -13.17
C TRP A 169 6.32 -5.33 -14.52
N ALA A 170 7.17 -4.53 -15.21
CA ALA A 170 6.86 -4.09 -16.57
C ALA A 170 6.60 -5.31 -17.47
N GLU A 171 5.66 -5.19 -18.42
CA GLU A 171 5.35 -6.26 -19.39
C GLU A 171 6.61 -6.68 -20.14
N GLY A 172 6.90 -8.01 -20.18
CA GLY A 172 8.14 -8.55 -20.73
C GLY A 172 9.40 -8.22 -19.91
N GLY A 173 9.23 -7.60 -18.74
CA GLY A 173 10.32 -7.17 -17.86
C GLY A 173 10.95 -8.33 -17.06
N ILE A 174 11.77 -7.95 -16.07
CA ILE A 174 12.58 -8.91 -15.30
C ILE A 174 11.70 -9.95 -14.58
N ALA A 175 10.58 -9.53 -13.99
CA ALA A 175 9.70 -10.46 -13.29
C ALA A 175 9.06 -11.49 -14.23
N ASP A 176 8.59 -11.07 -15.41
CA ASP A 176 8.01 -11.96 -16.42
C ASP A 176 9.05 -12.97 -16.91
N GLN A 177 10.29 -12.54 -17.16
CA GLN A 177 11.39 -13.41 -17.57
C GLN A 177 11.76 -14.42 -16.48
N LYS A 178 11.81 -13.99 -15.22
CA LYS A 178 12.04 -14.90 -14.08
C LYS A 178 10.92 -15.93 -13.94
N LEU A 179 9.64 -15.51 -14.08
CA LEU A 179 8.50 -16.43 -14.03
C LEU A 179 8.58 -17.47 -15.14
N THR A 180 8.95 -17.08 -16.36
CA THR A 180 9.16 -17.97 -17.50
C THR A 180 10.28 -18.95 -17.22
N ALA A 181 11.37 -18.51 -16.59
CA ALA A 181 12.50 -19.34 -16.18
C ALA A 181 12.26 -20.12 -14.87
N GLY A 182 11.02 -20.30 -14.44
CA GLY A 182 10.62 -21.17 -13.32
C GLY A 182 10.64 -20.54 -11.94
N TRP A 183 11.00 -19.25 -11.79
CA TRP A 183 10.86 -18.58 -10.50
C TRP A 183 9.38 -18.44 -10.10
N ARG A 184 9.12 -18.51 -8.79
CA ARG A 184 7.79 -18.26 -8.23
C ARG A 184 7.89 -17.27 -7.09
N PRO A 185 6.99 -16.24 -7.01
CA PRO A 185 6.92 -15.30 -5.88
C PRO A 185 6.71 -16.06 -4.56
N GLY A 186 7.38 -15.61 -3.51
CA GLY A 186 7.24 -16.21 -2.17
C GLY A 186 8.05 -17.51 -1.97
N THR A 187 8.80 -17.95 -2.97
CA THR A 187 9.71 -19.09 -2.87
C THR A 187 11.17 -18.64 -2.84
N GLY A 188 11.99 -19.29 -2.02
CA GLY A 188 13.42 -19.02 -1.93
C GLY A 188 13.81 -17.77 -1.13
N PRO A 189 15.07 -17.34 -1.22
CA PRO A 189 15.60 -16.25 -0.44
C PRO A 189 15.10 -14.89 -0.89
N TYR A 190 15.14 -13.91 0.01
CA TYR A 190 14.97 -12.50 -0.28
C TYR A 190 16.31 -11.76 -0.13
N PRO A 191 16.68 -10.86 -1.07
CA PRO A 191 15.99 -10.61 -2.35
C PRO A 191 16.01 -11.82 -3.28
N SER A 192 15.03 -11.93 -4.19
CA SER A 192 15.02 -12.96 -5.23
C SER A 192 16.31 -12.89 -6.06
N PRO A 193 16.96 -14.03 -6.36
CA PRO A 193 18.18 -14.06 -7.15
C PRO A 193 18.05 -13.31 -8.49
N ALA A 194 19.17 -12.87 -9.04
CA ALA A 194 19.19 -12.20 -10.33
C ALA A 194 18.64 -13.11 -11.45
N LEU A 195 18.08 -12.53 -12.51
CA LEU A 195 17.53 -13.28 -13.64
C LEU A 195 18.53 -14.30 -14.22
N VAL A 196 19.80 -13.92 -14.34
CA VAL A 196 20.86 -14.79 -14.87
C VAL A 196 20.94 -16.13 -14.11
N THR A 197 20.71 -16.13 -12.80
CA THR A 197 20.73 -17.36 -11.97
C THR A 197 19.64 -18.37 -12.37
N PHE A 198 18.54 -17.90 -12.96
CA PHE A 198 17.47 -18.77 -13.46
C PHE A 198 17.76 -19.25 -14.88
N LEU A 199 18.35 -18.38 -15.70
CA LEU A 199 18.70 -18.71 -17.09
C LEU A 199 19.86 -19.71 -17.19
N ASP A 200 20.83 -19.65 -16.27
CA ASP A 200 21.98 -20.58 -16.25
C ASP A 200 21.61 -22.04 -15.88
N ARG A 201 20.43 -22.25 -15.28
CA ARG A 201 19.94 -23.59 -14.92
C ARG A 201 19.52 -24.41 -16.13
N ASP A 202 19.08 -23.78 -17.22
CA ASP A 202 18.63 -24.46 -18.44
C ASP A 202 19.80 -24.94 -19.32
N HIS A 203 21.05 -24.54 -19.04
CA HIS A 203 22.25 -24.95 -19.79
C HIS A 203 23.03 -26.07 -19.12
N SER A 204 22.57 -26.58 -17.96
CA SER A 204 23.27 -27.61 -17.16
C SER A 204 22.49 -28.93 -17.02
N ALA A 205 21.46 -29.16 -17.85
CA ALA A 205 20.63 -30.38 -17.86
C ALA A 205 20.86 -31.18 -19.12
#